data_4da84899301bc68f794e6fbb27dad12f
#
_entry.id   4da84899301bc68f794e6fbb27dad12f
#
_cell.length_a   1.000
_cell.length_b   1.000
_cell.length_c   1.000
_cell.angle_alpha   90.00
_cell.angle_beta   90.00
_cell.angle_gamma   90.00
#
_symmetry.space_group_name_H-M   'P 1'
#
loop_
_entity.id
_entity.type
_entity.pdbx_description
1 polymer ?
#
loop_
_entity_poly.entity_id
_entity_poly.type
_entity_poly.pdbx_seq_one_letter_code
_entity_poly.pdbx_strand_id
1 'polypeptide(L)'
;MCGGLGSLEIATKQVRWLSMGGRFALNGIDGLYFDRGRLIAVQNGTSPERVVAFTLDPSFTRIESETIIERSTGTLGDPTHGVVVDNDFYYIANSEWDAVDDHGNMKPGARPSVPRIMRAQITSPRT
;
A
#
# COMPACT_ATOMS: atom_id res chain seq x y z
N MET A 1 12.91 -4.36 -13.40
CA MET A 1 13.12 -3.15 -12.57
C MET A 1 12.86 -3.51 -11.12
N CYS A 2 13.86 -3.45 -10.26
CA CYS A 2 13.66 -3.75 -8.84
C CYS A 2 13.07 -2.51 -8.17
N GLY A 3 11.81 -2.56 -7.81
CA GLY A 3 11.19 -1.56 -6.96
C GLY A 3 11.70 -1.70 -5.53
N GLY A 4 11.90 -0.60 -4.85
CA GLY A 4 12.34 -0.58 -3.46
C GLY A 4 11.77 0.60 -2.72
N LEU A 5 11.96 0.62 -1.41
CA LEU A 5 11.60 1.74 -0.54
C LEU A 5 12.87 2.41 -0.04
N GLY A 6 12.83 3.73 0.01
CA GLY A 6 13.93 4.53 0.54
C GLY A 6 13.44 5.48 1.62
N SER A 7 14.37 5.93 2.44
CA SER A 7 14.18 7.01 3.38
C SER A 7 14.96 8.24 2.95
N LEU A 8 14.36 9.42 3.08
CA LEU A 8 15.02 10.69 2.84
C LEU A 8 15.19 11.42 4.16
N GLU A 9 16.44 11.67 4.55
CA GLU A 9 16.74 12.56 5.66
C GLU A 9 16.58 14.01 5.22
N ILE A 10 15.62 14.71 5.79
CA ILE A 10 15.25 16.06 5.34
C ILE A 10 16.39 17.06 5.58
N ALA A 11 17.10 16.96 6.70
CA ALA A 11 18.15 17.88 7.06
C ALA A 11 19.38 17.80 6.13
N THR A 12 19.81 16.59 5.78
CA THR A 12 21.00 16.33 4.96
C THR A 12 20.67 16.06 3.49
N LYS A 13 19.38 15.83 3.17
CA LYS A 13 18.90 15.41 1.85
C LYS A 13 19.50 14.09 1.37
N GLN A 14 19.97 13.27 2.31
CA GLN A 14 20.50 11.95 1.99
C GLN A 14 19.36 10.94 1.80
N VAL A 15 19.46 10.17 0.73
CA VAL A 15 18.55 9.06 0.43
C VAL A 15 19.26 7.76 0.78
N ARG A 16 18.55 6.88 1.50
CA ARG A 16 19.03 5.53 1.83
C ARG A 16 17.96 4.52 1.45
N TRP A 17 18.35 3.46 0.77
CA TRP A 17 17.45 2.36 0.51
C TRP A 17 17.25 1.51 1.77
N LEU A 18 16.01 1.14 2.04
CA LEU A 18 15.71 0.20 3.12
C LEU A 18 16.23 -1.17 2.74
N SER A 19 16.94 -1.82 3.66
CA SER A 19 17.32 -3.22 3.49
C SER A 19 16.13 -4.13 3.80
N MET A 20 16.21 -5.38 3.34
CA MET A 20 15.14 -6.36 3.54
C MET A 20 15.62 -7.53 4.38
N GLY A 21 14.87 -7.87 5.43
CA GLY A 21 15.07 -9.05 6.27
C GLY A 21 14.52 -10.33 5.67
N GLY A 22 13.84 -10.24 4.53
CA GLY A 22 13.24 -11.38 3.82
C GLY A 22 12.98 -11.02 2.36
N ARG A 23 12.23 -11.87 1.68
CA ARG A 23 11.80 -11.62 0.30
C ARG A 23 10.41 -11.01 0.31
N PHE A 24 10.33 -9.72 0.09
CA PHE A 24 9.07 -8.98 0.04
C PHE A 24 8.91 -8.32 -1.32
N ALA A 25 7.68 -8.31 -1.84
CA ALA A 25 7.36 -7.55 -3.03
C ALA A 25 7.09 -6.09 -2.64
N LEU A 26 7.95 -5.17 -3.06
CA LEU A 26 7.85 -3.74 -2.80
C LEU A 26 7.43 -2.94 -4.03
N ASN A 27 7.08 -3.60 -5.12
CA ASN A 27 6.63 -2.96 -6.35
C ASN A 27 5.13 -2.65 -6.31
N GLY A 28 4.71 -1.74 -7.17
CA GLY A 28 3.30 -1.43 -7.36
C GLY A 28 2.61 -0.79 -6.16
N ILE A 29 3.36 -0.07 -5.33
CA ILE A 29 2.82 0.68 -4.20
C ILE A 29 2.28 2.01 -4.72
N ASP A 30 1.00 2.25 -4.51
CA ASP A 30 0.31 3.48 -4.85
C ASP A 30 0.11 4.37 -3.60
N GLY A 31 -0.29 3.77 -2.48
CA GLY A 31 -0.40 4.46 -1.20
C GLY A 31 0.58 3.91 -0.16
N LEU A 32 1.26 4.78 0.58
CA LEU A 32 2.23 4.40 1.61
C LEU A 32 2.06 5.28 2.85
N TYR A 33 1.89 4.66 4.01
CA TYR A 33 1.58 5.35 5.26
C TYR A 33 2.42 4.80 6.40
N PHE A 34 2.99 5.68 7.22
CA PHE A 34 3.71 5.28 8.43
C PHE A 34 2.74 5.14 9.61
N ASP A 35 2.80 4.02 10.30
CA ASP A 35 2.02 3.75 11.50
C ASP A 35 2.85 2.98 12.53
N ARG A 36 3.26 3.64 13.60
CA ARG A 36 3.88 3.02 14.78
C ARG A 36 4.94 1.97 14.43
N GLY A 37 5.95 2.35 13.66
CA GLY A 37 7.05 1.48 13.25
C GLY A 37 6.74 0.54 12.10
N ARG A 38 5.60 0.72 11.43
CA ARG A 38 5.20 -0.03 10.24
C ARG A 38 4.93 0.91 9.08
N LEU A 39 5.02 0.36 7.89
CA LEU A 39 4.54 1.00 6.68
C LEU A 39 3.30 0.26 6.20
N ILE A 40 2.17 0.93 6.14
CA ILE A 40 0.96 0.38 5.52
C ILE A 40 1.01 0.75 4.04
N ALA A 41 0.98 -0.25 3.19
CA ALA A 41 1.11 -0.07 1.74
C ALA A 41 -0.12 -0.61 1.02
N VAL A 42 -0.63 0.18 0.08
CA VAL A 42 -1.64 -0.24 -0.87
C VAL A 42 -0.93 -0.58 -2.17
N GLN A 43 -0.97 -1.85 -2.58
CA GLN A 43 -0.30 -2.35 -3.77
C GLN A 43 -1.33 -2.77 -4.81
N ASN A 44 -1.61 -1.88 -5.76
CA ASN A 44 -2.48 -2.17 -6.91
C ASN A 44 -1.68 -2.65 -8.14
N GLY A 45 -0.38 -2.48 -8.16
CA GLY A 45 0.51 -2.97 -9.21
C GLY A 45 1.01 -4.40 -8.99
N THR A 46 0.42 -5.16 -8.07
CA THR A 46 0.71 -6.58 -7.83
C THR A 46 -0.46 -7.46 -8.26
N SER A 47 -0.19 -8.72 -8.51
CA SER A 47 -1.24 -9.71 -8.75
C SER A 47 -1.05 -10.88 -7.78
N PRO A 48 -1.96 -11.05 -6.83
CA PRO A 48 -3.15 -10.23 -6.57
C PRO A 48 -2.82 -8.86 -5.97
N GLU A 49 -3.73 -7.91 -6.16
CA GLU A 49 -3.72 -6.64 -5.44
C GLU A 49 -3.87 -6.87 -3.94
N ARG A 50 -3.25 -6.00 -3.12
CA ARG A 50 -3.24 -6.20 -1.68
C ARG A 50 -3.05 -4.91 -0.88
N VAL A 51 -3.43 -4.96 0.38
CA VAL A 51 -3.02 -4.03 1.43
C VAL A 51 -2.14 -4.80 2.40
N VAL A 52 -0.95 -4.28 2.69
CA VAL A 52 0.08 -4.97 3.46
C VAL A 52 0.72 -4.03 4.49
N ALA A 53 1.09 -4.57 5.64
CA ALA A 53 1.92 -3.88 6.63
C ALA A 53 3.34 -4.43 6.58
N PHE A 54 4.32 -3.57 6.38
CA PHE A 54 5.74 -3.88 6.51
C PHE A 54 6.24 -3.39 7.86
N THR A 55 6.73 -4.29 8.70
CA THR A 55 7.32 -3.93 10.00
C THR A 55 8.77 -3.51 9.78
N LEU A 56 9.11 -2.35 10.32
CA LEU A 56 10.47 -1.81 10.28
C LEU A 56 11.24 -2.18 11.55
N ASP A 57 12.56 -2.25 11.43
CA ASP A 57 13.45 -2.32 12.58
C ASP A 57 13.40 -1.00 13.40
N PRO A 58 13.90 -0.98 14.64
CA PRO A 58 13.84 0.22 15.49
C PRO A 58 14.56 1.45 14.92
N SER A 59 15.51 1.27 14.02
CA SER A 59 16.24 2.37 13.36
C SER A 59 15.59 2.83 12.05
N PHE A 60 14.51 2.18 11.62
CA PHE A 60 13.80 2.45 10.36
C PHE A 60 14.69 2.34 9.12
N THR A 61 15.64 1.40 9.15
CA THR A 61 16.57 1.16 8.03
C THR A 61 16.34 -0.15 7.31
N ARG A 62 15.49 -1.02 7.88
CA ARG A 62 15.25 -2.38 7.39
C ARG A 62 13.79 -2.77 7.53
N ILE A 63 13.28 -3.45 6.51
CA ILE A 63 11.98 -4.13 6.58
C ILE A 63 12.23 -5.54 7.12
N GLU A 64 11.66 -5.86 8.27
CA GLU A 64 11.87 -7.14 8.95
C GLU A 64 10.84 -8.19 8.56
N SER A 65 9.60 -7.78 8.38
CA SER A 65 8.50 -8.70 8.09
C SER A 65 7.37 -8.02 7.32
N GLU A 66 6.50 -8.82 6.73
CA GLU A 66 5.25 -8.35 6.15
C GLU A 66 4.05 -9.07 6.78
N THR A 67 2.95 -8.36 6.89
CA THR A 67 1.65 -8.90 7.30
C THR A 67 0.61 -8.48 6.28
N ILE A 68 -0.04 -9.45 5.65
CA ILE A 68 -1.13 -9.17 4.72
C ILE A 68 -2.35 -8.71 5.51
N ILE A 69 -2.86 -7.54 5.17
CA ILE A 69 -4.09 -6.99 5.75
C ILE A 69 -5.28 -7.43 4.90
N GLU A 70 -5.21 -7.21 3.60
CA GLU A 70 -6.23 -7.62 2.62
C GLU A 70 -5.56 -8.12 1.35
N ARG A 71 -6.09 -9.19 0.77
CA ARG A 71 -5.60 -9.76 -0.48
C ARG A 71 -6.69 -10.56 -1.18
N SER A 72 -6.76 -10.42 -2.49
CA SER A 72 -7.64 -11.24 -3.34
C SER A 72 -9.11 -11.25 -2.92
N THR A 73 -9.58 -10.18 -2.32
CA THR A 73 -11.00 -10.06 -1.99
C THR A 73 -11.77 -9.56 -3.20
N GLY A 74 -13.03 -9.98 -3.34
CA GLY A 74 -13.90 -9.48 -4.41
C GLY A 74 -14.27 -8.00 -4.31
N THR A 75 -13.75 -7.30 -3.27
CA THR A 75 -13.96 -5.87 -3.07
C THR A 75 -12.84 -5.02 -3.62
N LEU A 76 -11.67 -5.60 -3.91
CA LEU A 76 -10.54 -4.88 -4.48
C LEU A 76 -10.70 -4.74 -6.00
N GLY A 77 -10.58 -3.52 -6.48
CA GLY A 77 -10.56 -3.17 -7.89
C GLY A 77 -9.74 -1.89 -8.05
N ASP A 78 -8.43 -2.01 -8.22
CA ASP A 78 -7.48 -0.91 -8.16
C ASP A 78 -7.55 -0.13 -6.84
N PRO A 79 -7.25 -0.74 -5.68
CA PRO A 79 -7.22 0.00 -4.42
C PRO A 79 -6.13 1.08 -4.48
N THR A 80 -6.41 2.24 -3.91
CA THR A 80 -5.50 3.38 -4.03
C THR A 80 -5.06 3.93 -2.68
N HIS A 81 -5.64 5.04 -2.27
CA HIS A 81 -5.20 5.80 -1.10
C HIS A 81 -6.08 5.50 0.11
N GLY A 82 -5.54 5.80 1.27
CA GLY A 82 -6.25 5.62 2.52
C GLY A 82 -5.76 6.55 3.62
N VAL A 83 -6.21 6.28 4.82
CA VAL A 83 -5.83 7.01 6.02
C VAL A 83 -5.84 6.08 7.22
N VAL A 84 -4.85 6.22 8.08
CA VAL A 84 -4.80 5.53 9.37
C VAL A 84 -5.53 6.40 10.40
N VAL A 85 -6.51 5.81 11.07
CA VAL A 85 -7.24 6.44 12.17
C VAL A 85 -7.25 5.44 13.34
N ASP A 86 -6.54 5.77 14.39
CA ASP A 86 -6.36 4.91 15.56
C ASP A 86 -5.80 3.52 15.18
N ASN A 87 -6.62 2.49 15.29
CA ASN A 87 -6.25 1.10 14.99
C ASN A 87 -6.86 0.60 13.68
N ASP A 88 -7.38 1.48 12.87
CA ASP A 88 -8.05 1.16 11.62
C ASP A 88 -7.37 1.86 10.43
N PHE A 89 -7.36 1.18 9.32
CA PHE A 89 -6.97 1.74 8.03
C PHE A 89 -8.20 1.81 7.13
N TYR A 90 -8.57 3.02 6.73
CA TYR A 90 -9.65 3.26 5.79
C TYR A 90 -9.06 3.53 4.43
N TYR A 91 -9.54 2.86 3.39
CA TYR A 91 -8.96 2.99 2.06
C TYR A 91 -10.02 2.86 0.96
N ILE A 92 -9.72 3.44 -0.17
CA ILE A 92 -10.51 3.29 -1.39
C ILE A 92 -10.20 1.90 -1.96
N ALA A 93 -11.18 1.00 -1.93
CA ALA A 93 -10.98 -0.40 -2.33
C ALA A 93 -11.05 -0.60 -3.84
N ASN A 94 -11.83 0.23 -4.54
CA ASN A 94 -12.05 0.11 -5.98
C ASN A 94 -12.13 1.50 -6.62
N SER A 95 -11.01 1.97 -7.14
CA SER A 95 -10.97 3.18 -7.97
C SER A 95 -11.30 2.88 -9.42
N GLU A 96 -11.03 1.65 -9.85
CA GLU A 96 -11.29 1.16 -11.22
C GLU A 96 -10.70 2.07 -12.31
N TRP A 97 -9.45 2.50 -12.10
CA TRP A 97 -8.72 3.31 -13.08
C TRP A 97 -8.71 2.69 -14.48
N ASP A 98 -8.77 1.36 -14.56
CA ASP A 98 -8.83 0.64 -15.82
C ASP A 98 -10.10 0.93 -16.64
N ALA A 99 -11.13 1.51 -16.03
CA ALA A 99 -12.35 1.88 -16.72
C ALA A 99 -12.22 3.18 -17.56
N VAL A 100 -11.15 3.94 -17.35
CA VAL A 100 -10.89 5.19 -18.08
C VAL A 100 -9.65 5.09 -18.96
N ASP A 101 -9.63 5.87 -20.04
CA ASP A 101 -8.47 6.00 -20.91
C ASP A 101 -7.50 7.09 -20.43
N ASP A 102 -6.37 7.26 -21.12
CA ASP A 102 -5.35 8.26 -20.79
C ASP A 102 -5.84 9.72 -20.89
N HIS A 103 -7.00 9.94 -21.48
CA HIS A 103 -7.64 11.26 -21.59
C HIS A 103 -8.74 11.48 -20.55
N GLY A 104 -8.98 10.47 -19.67
CA GLY A 104 -10.02 10.53 -18.66
C GLY A 104 -11.42 10.18 -19.17
N ASN A 105 -11.55 9.65 -20.38
CA ASN A 105 -12.84 9.23 -20.92
C ASN A 105 -13.12 7.79 -20.52
N MET A 106 -14.40 7.48 -20.30
CA MET A 106 -14.84 6.13 -20.06
C MET A 106 -14.54 5.26 -21.28
N LYS A 107 -13.86 4.13 -21.07
CA LYS A 107 -13.62 3.15 -22.14
C LYS A 107 -14.94 2.53 -22.63
N PRO A 108 -15.06 2.20 -23.92
CA PRO A 108 -16.26 1.52 -24.44
C PRO A 108 -16.56 0.22 -23.70
N GLY A 109 -17.80 0.07 -23.23
CA GLY A 109 -18.23 -1.12 -22.49
C GLY A 109 -17.82 -1.18 -21.02
N ALA A 110 -17.08 -0.21 -20.52
CA ALA A 110 -16.74 -0.13 -19.13
C ALA A 110 -17.98 0.12 -18.26
N ARG A 111 -18.10 -0.62 -17.17
CA ARG A 111 -19.20 -0.49 -16.20
C ARG A 111 -18.60 -0.46 -14.79
N PRO A 112 -18.05 0.69 -14.36
CA PRO A 112 -17.45 0.80 -13.04
C PRO A 112 -18.50 0.56 -11.95
N SER A 113 -18.08 -0.12 -10.90
CA SER A 113 -18.92 -0.31 -9.72
C SER A 113 -18.90 0.94 -8.84
N VAL A 114 -19.83 1.00 -7.89
CA VAL A 114 -19.87 2.09 -6.92
C VAL A 114 -18.59 2.08 -6.09
N PRO A 115 -17.89 3.21 -5.93
CA PRO A 115 -16.70 3.29 -5.06
C PRO A 115 -17.02 2.83 -3.64
N ARG A 116 -16.08 2.07 -3.06
CA ARG A 116 -16.18 1.55 -1.70
C ARG A 116 -15.03 2.05 -0.86
N ILE A 117 -15.37 2.56 0.32
CA ILE A 117 -14.39 2.80 1.38
C ILE A 117 -14.43 1.60 2.30
N MET A 118 -13.31 0.90 2.39
CA MET A 118 -13.16 -0.26 3.26
C MET A 118 -12.41 0.12 4.53
N ARG A 119 -12.71 -0.58 5.61
CA ARG A 119 -11.99 -0.47 6.88
C ARG A 119 -11.31 -1.78 7.18
N ALA A 120 -10.02 -1.74 7.43
CA ALA A 120 -9.25 -2.87 7.91
C ALA A 120 -8.69 -2.54 9.29
N GLN A 121 -8.87 -3.44 10.24
CA GLN A 121 -8.26 -3.29 11.55
C GLN A 121 -6.76 -3.58 11.44
N ILE A 122 -5.94 -2.61 11.86
CA ILE A 122 -4.49 -2.72 11.91
C ILE A 122 -4.06 -2.75 13.36
N THR A 123 -4.03 -3.94 13.96
CA THR A 123 -3.53 -4.09 15.33
C THR A 123 -2.04 -3.79 15.40
N SER A 124 -1.61 -3.14 16.48
CA SER A 124 -0.18 -2.99 16.77
C SER A 124 0.49 -4.36 16.79
N PRO A 125 1.75 -4.49 16.30
CA PRO A 125 2.49 -5.69 16.53
C PRO A 125 2.50 -5.97 18.03
N ARG A 126 2.14 -7.17 18.41
CA ARG A 126 2.26 -7.57 19.82
C ARG A 126 3.74 -7.52 20.18
N THR A 127 4.05 -6.74 21.18
CA THR A 127 5.39 -6.70 21.78
C THR A 127 5.71 -8.06 22.42
#